data_7a52d0d1476fe805dc202b1859783462
#
_entry.id   7a52d0d1476fe805dc202b1859783462
#
_cell.length_a   1.000
_cell.length_b   1.000
_cell.length_c   1.000
_cell.angle_alpha   90.00
_cell.angle_beta   90.00
_cell.angle_gamma   90.00
#
_symmetry.space_group_name_H-M   'P 1'
#
loop_
_entity.id
_entity.type
_entity.pdbx_description
1 polymer ?
#
loop_
_entity_poly.entity_id
_entity_poly.type
_entity_poly.pdbx_seq_one_letter_code
_entity_poly.pdbx_strand_id
1 'polypeptide(L)'
;MDPFVARPTLLGGHRMTLFAWGNPRYFPRLPAPTIRYFDVDHDARVLAHCHWQQRRWEHTSLVVLHGLNGSSDAHYMRGVAAKAFARGMNVVRLNQRNCGNTEHLSAGLFHSGLTADVRHVVEELIAVDGLTALGVAGYSLGGNLALKLAGEYAGQAPEALRAVCAVSPIIEISQCVRALERPGNVLYQWNFVKDLKRRMRRKDRFWPGLFDLTKLDRIRTVREFDEAYTAPYFGFKDAEDYYHRASAMRVVDRIRIPALIIAAEDDPFVPSEPFHVASVTNNPNITLFACRHGGHCAFVGPAAGDDDGYWAEGQIVDFVTRYAVTTKDTRDTEVQTELVQD
;
A
#
# COMPACT_ATOMS: atom_id res chain seq x y z
N MET A 1 -16.04 11.73 6.66
CA MET A 1 -15.18 10.65 7.19
C MET A 1 -15.14 10.81 8.71
N ASP A 2 -15.48 9.73 9.44
CA ASP A 2 -15.58 9.77 10.90
C ASP A 2 -14.20 9.69 11.56
N PRO A 3 -13.99 10.37 12.71
CA PRO A 3 -12.74 10.29 13.44
C PRO A 3 -12.47 8.86 13.94
N PHE A 4 -11.22 8.45 13.95
CA PHE A 4 -10.84 7.16 14.50
C PHE A 4 -11.00 7.13 16.03
N VAL A 5 -11.70 6.12 16.53
CA VAL A 5 -11.81 5.82 17.96
C VAL A 5 -11.13 4.47 18.19
N ALA A 6 -10.02 4.50 18.92
CA ALA A 6 -9.27 3.28 19.21
C ALA A 6 -10.05 2.36 20.18
N ARG A 7 -9.97 1.05 19.96
CA ARG A 7 -10.52 0.04 20.88
C ARG A 7 -9.82 0.17 22.25
N PRO A 8 -10.55 0.41 23.37
CA PRO A 8 -9.92 0.72 24.66
C PRO A 8 -8.94 -0.34 25.16
N THR A 9 -9.18 -1.62 24.85
CA THR A 9 -8.30 -2.72 25.23
C THR A 9 -7.02 -2.82 24.41
N LEU A 10 -6.91 -2.04 23.32
CA LEU A 10 -5.78 -2.06 22.38
C LEU A 10 -5.00 -0.73 22.34
N LEU A 11 -5.17 0.13 23.35
CA LEU A 11 -4.41 1.37 23.42
C LEU A 11 -2.90 1.09 23.49
N GLY A 12 -2.13 1.86 22.68
CA GLY A 12 -0.68 1.74 22.55
C GLY A 12 -0.25 1.01 21.28
N GLY A 13 0.66 1.67 20.53
CA GLY A 13 1.06 1.27 19.18
C GLY A 13 1.53 -0.16 19.03
N HIS A 14 2.41 -0.63 19.93
CA HIS A 14 2.86 -2.03 19.92
C HIS A 14 1.71 -3.03 20.12
N ARG A 15 0.83 -2.76 21.08
CA ARG A 15 -0.29 -3.66 21.40
C ARG A 15 -1.24 -3.80 20.22
N MET A 16 -1.60 -2.67 19.62
CA MET A 16 -2.53 -2.66 18.49
C MET A 16 -1.89 -3.30 17.24
N THR A 17 -0.62 -3.02 16.98
CA THR A 17 0.14 -3.65 15.88
C THR A 17 0.20 -5.18 16.04
N LEU A 18 0.58 -5.66 17.21
CA LEU A 18 0.69 -7.10 17.49
C LEU A 18 -0.67 -7.80 17.45
N PHE A 19 -1.72 -7.14 17.95
CA PHE A 19 -3.08 -7.65 17.85
C PHE A 19 -3.50 -7.81 16.39
N ALA A 20 -3.38 -6.77 15.58
CA ALA A 20 -3.78 -6.82 14.18
C ALA A 20 -2.97 -7.86 13.39
N TRP A 21 -1.68 -8.00 13.68
CA TRP A 21 -0.82 -8.98 13.03
C TRP A 21 -1.17 -10.43 13.41
N GLY A 22 -1.51 -10.69 14.67
CA GLY A 22 -1.80 -12.03 15.18
C GLY A 22 -3.28 -12.44 15.16
N ASN A 23 -4.21 -11.50 14.93
CA ASN A 23 -5.63 -11.77 14.98
C ASN A 23 -6.13 -12.44 13.68
N PRO A 24 -6.65 -13.68 13.73
CA PRO A 24 -7.20 -14.33 12.55
C PRO A 24 -8.43 -13.57 12.03
N ARG A 25 -8.48 -13.33 10.72
CA ARG A 25 -9.63 -12.70 10.06
C ARG A 25 -10.16 -13.59 8.94
N TYR A 26 -11.47 -13.69 8.84
CA TYR A 26 -12.17 -14.51 7.85
C TYR A 26 -13.04 -13.62 6.97
N PHE A 27 -13.05 -13.89 5.67
CA PHE A 27 -13.78 -13.09 4.68
C PHE A 27 -14.65 -13.98 3.80
N PRO A 28 -15.71 -14.62 4.37
CA PRO A 28 -16.51 -15.62 3.65
C PRO A 28 -17.32 -15.02 2.49
N ARG A 29 -17.58 -13.71 2.50
CA ARG A 29 -18.31 -13.00 1.44
C ARG A 29 -17.39 -12.51 0.31
N LEU A 30 -16.05 -12.59 0.45
CA LEU A 30 -15.13 -12.27 -0.62
C LEU A 30 -14.99 -13.49 -1.54
N PRO A 31 -15.38 -13.38 -2.82
CA PRO A 31 -15.30 -14.53 -3.73
C PRO A 31 -13.86 -14.96 -3.98
N ALA A 32 -13.68 -16.17 -4.52
CA ALA A 32 -12.35 -16.61 -4.94
C ALA A 32 -11.78 -15.64 -6.00
N PRO A 33 -10.50 -15.27 -5.92
CA PRO A 33 -9.91 -14.36 -6.87
C PRO A 33 -9.62 -15.04 -8.21
N THR A 34 -9.68 -14.28 -9.29
CA THR A 34 -9.04 -14.61 -10.56
C THR A 34 -7.57 -14.23 -10.47
N ILE A 35 -6.67 -15.12 -10.86
CA ILE A 35 -5.24 -14.85 -10.94
C ILE A 35 -4.97 -14.10 -12.25
N ARG A 36 -4.22 -13.00 -12.16
CA ARG A 36 -3.74 -12.24 -13.31
C ARG A 36 -2.25 -11.96 -13.19
N TYR A 37 -1.57 -11.99 -14.32
CA TYR A 37 -0.16 -11.63 -14.45
C TYR A 37 -0.04 -10.34 -15.26
N PHE A 38 0.92 -9.49 -14.88
CA PHE A 38 1.30 -8.28 -15.60
C PHE A 38 2.79 -8.38 -15.94
N ASP A 39 3.13 -8.19 -17.19
CA ASP A 39 4.52 -8.19 -17.67
C ASP A 39 5.10 -6.77 -17.49
N VAL A 40 5.63 -6.50 -16.29
CA VAL A 40 6.05 -5.15 -15.87
C VAL A 40 7.43 -4.74 -16.34
N ASP A 41 8.23 -5.70 -16.81
CA ASP A 41 9.57 -5.49 -17.35
C ASP A 41 9.92 -6.67 -18.29
N HIS A 42 11.02 -6.55 -19.05
CA HIS A 42 11.48 -7.59 -19.99
C HIS A 42 11.73 -8.96 -19.32
N ASP A 43 12.11 -8.97 -18.04
CA ASP A 43 12.42 -10.18 -17.25
C ASP A 43 11.61 -10.27 -15.95
N ALA A 44 10.54 -9.49 -15.84
CA ALA A 44 9.76 -9.41 -14.62
C ALA A 44 8.26 -9.38 -14.86
N ARG A 45 7.60 -10.28 -14.17
CA ARG A 45 6.15 -10.41 -14.11
C ARG A 45 5.67 -10.30 -12.68
N VAL A 46 4.58 -9.59 -12.44
CA VAL A 46 3.92 -9.54 -11.14
C VAL A 46 2.56 -10.23 -11.20
N LEU A 47 2.17 -10.84 -10.07
CA LEU A 47 0.91 -11.55 -9.94
C LEU A 47 -0.08 -10.74 -9.11
N ALA A 48 -1.32 -10.66 -9.56
CA ALA A 48 -2.42 -10.11 -8.79
C ALA A 48 -3.54 -11.12 -8.55
N HIS A 49 -4.17 -11.02 -7.39
CA HIS A 49 -5.44 -11.65 -7.08
C HIS A 49 -6.57 -10.65 -7.33
N CYS A 50 -7.36 -10.87 -8.36
CA CYS A 50 -8.39 -9.97 -8.83
C CYS A 50 -9.78 -10.44 -8.45
N HIS A 51 -10.63 -9.53 -7.98
CA HIS A 51 -12.05 -9.73 -7.74
C HIS A 51 -12.82 -8.78 -8.64
N TRP A 52 -13.54 -9.33 -9.61
CA TRP A 52 -14.22 -8.55 -10.63
C TRP A 52 -15.72 -8.54 -10.39
N GLN A 53 -16.35 -7.36 -10.52
CA GLN A 53 -17.77 -7.21 -10.69
C GLN A 53 -18.17 -7.62 -12.12
N GLN A 54 -19.45 -7.90 -12.34
CA GLN A 54 -19.96 -8.10 -13.71
C GLN A 54 -19.80 -6.76 -14.48
N ARG A 55 -19.38 -6.84 -15.75
CA ARG A 55 -19.08 -5.64 -16.57
C ARG A 55 -18.11 -4.70 -15.85
N ARG A 56 -16.92 -5.20 -15.52
CA ARG A 56 -15.90 -4.53 -14.71
C ARG A 56 -15.60 -3.08 -15.10
N TRP A 57 -15.77 -2.72 -16.37
CA TRP A 57 -15.55 -1.36 -16.89
C TRP A 57 -16.57 -0.33 -16.42
N GLU A 58 -17.71 -0.76 -15.87
CA GLU A 58 -18.75 0.10 -15.27
C GLU A 58 -18.51 0.36 -13.78
N HIS A 59 -17.54 -0.30 -13.19
CA HIS A 59 -17.29 -0.25 -11.75
C HIS A 59 -15.96 0.42 -11.44
N THR A 60 -15.96 1.19 -10.35
CA THR A 60 -14.70 1.68 -9.76
C THR A 60 -13.81 0.52 -9.40
N SER A 61 -12.51 0.68 -9.59
CA SER A 61 -11.51 -0.35 -9.30
C SER A 61 -10.52 0.12 -8.25
N LEU A 62 -10.13 -0.78 -7.34
CA LEU A 62 -9.15 -0.51 -6.28
C LEU A 62 -7.95 -1.44 -6.45
N VAL A 63 -6.78 -0.86 -6.75
CA VAL A 63 -5.50 -1.56 -6.71
C VAL A 63 -4.92 -1.46 -5.30
N VAL A 64 -4.57 -2.58 -4.68
CA VAL A 64 -4.07 -2.62 -3.30
C VAL A 64 -2.64 -3.13 -3.25
N LEU A 65 -1.77 -2.41 -2.54
CA LEU A 65 -0.34 -2.65 -2.41
C LEU A 65 0.02 -3.02 -0.97
N HIS A 66 0.67 -4.16 -0.78
CA HIS A 66 1.07 -4.63 0.54
C HIS A 66 2.35 -3.96 1.06
N GLY A 67 2.61 -4.08 2.38
CA GLY A 67 3.83 -3.64 3.03
C GLY A 67 5.02 -4.57 2.82
N LEU A 68 6.16 -4.25 3.43
CA LEU A 68 7.38 -5.06 3.38
C LEU A 68 7.10 -6.50 3.80
N ASN A 69 7.58 -7.46 3.01
CA ASN A 69 7.38 -8.90 3.22
C ASN A 69 5.92 -9.37 3.21
N GLY A 70 4.97 -8.51 2.89
CA GLY A 70 3.57 -8.88 2.71
C GLY A 70 3.31 -9.66 1.42
N SER A 71 2.03 -9.89 1.19
CA SER A 71 1.51 -10.46 -0.06
C SER A 71 0.06 -10.05 -0.26
N SER A 72 -0.50 -10.37 -1.43
CA SER A 72 -1.93 -10.22 -1.69
C SER A 72 -2.83 -10.94 -0.67
N ASP A 73 -2.31 -11.95 0.04
CA ASP A 73 -3.06 -12.73 1.02
C ASP A 73 -2.97 -12.21 2.46
N ALA A 74 -2.22 -11.13 2.70
CA ALA A 74 -2.20 -10.50 4.01
C ALA A 74 -3.62 -10.10 4.46
N HIS A 75 -3.91 -10.24 5.75
CA HIS A 75 -5.26 -10.04 6.29
C HIS A 75 -5.85 -8.66 5.96
N TYR A 76 -5.05 -7.59 6.01
CA TYR A 76 -5.47 -6.23 5.66
C TYR A 76 -5.75 -6.06 4.16
N MET A 77 -4.98 -6.75 3.28
CA MET A 77 -5.23 -6.77 1.84
C MET A 77 -6.58 -7.43 1.52
N ARG A 78 -6.89 -8.52 2.22
CA ARG A 78 -8.18 -9.21 2.08
C ARG A 78 -9.31 -8.43 2.74
N GLY A 79 -9.04 -7.75 3.86
CA GLY A 79 -10.02 -6.94 4.57
C GLY A 79 -10.52 -5.76 3.76
N VAL A 80 -9.60 -4.94 3.23
CA VAL A 80 -9.99 -3.83 2.34
C VAL A 80 -10.63 -4.34 1.05
N ALA A 81 -10.17 -5.49 0.52
CA ALA A 81 -10.79 -6.09 -0.65
C ALA A 81 -12.24 -6.53 -0.39
N ALA A 82 -12.52 -7.13 0.77
CA ALA A 82 -13.88 -7.55 1.13
C ALA A 82 -14.83 -6.33 1.25
N LYS A 83 -14.38 -5.27 1.90
CA LYS A 83 -15.15 -4.03 2.04
C LYS A 83 -15.38 -3.31 0.71
N ALA A 84 -14.35 -3.21 -0.13
CA ALA A 84 -14.44 -2.58 -1.45
C ALA A 84 -15.34 -3.40 -2.40
N PHE A 85 -15.16 -4.73 -2.43
CA PHE A 85 -15.98 -5.61 -3.28
C PHE A 85 -17.46 -5.58 -2.88
N ALA A 86 -17.77 -5.57 -1.59
CA ALA A 86 -19.14 -5.43 -1.07
C ALA A 86 -19.79 -4.08 -1.43
N ARG A 87 -18.97 -3.03 -1.69
CA ARG A 87 -19.43 -1.71 -2.19
C ARG A 87 -19.50 -1.64 -3.73
N GLY A 88 -19.40 -2.78 -4.42
CA GLY A 88 -19.50 -2.85 -5.88
C GLY A 88 -18.21 -2.46 -6.62
N MET A 89 -17.07 -2.38 -5.96
CA MET A 89 -15.79 -2.13 -6.62
C MET A 89 -15.18 -3.42 -7.17
N ASN A 90 -14.42 -3.32 -8.27
CA ASN A 90 -13.40 -4.32 -8.58
C ASN A 90 -12.22 -4.15 -7.63
N VAL A 91 -11.50 -5.23 -7.34
CA VAL A 91 -10.31 -5.16 -6.49
C VAL A 91 -9.16 -5.95 -7.08
N VAL A 92 -8.00 -5.33 -7.19
CA VAL A 92 -6.74 -5.92 -7.66
C VAL A 92 -5.74 -5.91 -6.51
N ARG A 93 -5.54 -7.05 -5.85
CA ARG A 93 -4.55 -7.22 -4.77
C ARG A 93 -3.22 -7.64 -5.38
N LEU A 94 -2.31 -6.68 -5.53
CA LEU A 94 -1.04 -6.88 -6.24
C LEU A 94 0.01 -7.50 -5.31
N ASN A 95 0.67 -8.55 -5.77
CA ASN A 95 1.95 -8.97 -5.21
C ASN A 95 3.08 -8.19 -5.89
N GLN A 96 3.87 -7.46 -5.11
CA GLN A 96 5.10 -6.86 -5.61
C GLN A 96 6.10 -7.95 -5.98
N ARG A 97 7.11 -7.63 -6.81
CA ARG A 97 8.13 -8.62 -7.27
C ARG A 97 8.62 -9.49 -6.11
N ASN A 98 8.72 -10.77 -6.33
CA ASN A 98 9.21 -11.78 -5.37
C ASN A 98 8.36 -11.93 -4.10
N CYS A 99 7.15 -11.37 -4.04
CA CYS A 99 6.25 -11.48 -2.89
C CYS A 99 5.10 -12.45 -3.19
N GLY A 100 4.56 -13.11 -2.15
CA GLY A 100 3.46 -14.06 -2.33
C GLY A 100 3.87 -15.33 -3.11
N ASN A 101 5.09 -15.82 -2.90
CA ASN A 101 5.66 -16.99 -3.57
C ASN A 101 5.85 -16.82 -5.09
N THR A 102 6.15 -15.61 -5.55
CA THR A 102 6.34 -15.28 -6.97
C THR A 102 7.81 -15.07 -7.35
N GLU A 103 8.77 -15.59 -6.57
CA GLU A 103 10.21 -15.43 -6.81
C GLU A 103 10.67 -15.97 -8.17
N HIS A 104 9.91 -16.88 -8.76
CA HIS A 104 10.16 -17.46 -10.09
C HIS A 104 9.72 -16.54 -11.25
N LEU A 105 8.94 -15.51 -10.98
CA LEU A 105 8.39 -14.62 -12.00
C LEU A 105 9.28 -13.41 -12.32
N SER A 106 10.34 -13.19 -11.58
CA SER A 106 11.26 -12.07 -11.81
C SER A 106 12.68 -12.48 -11.43
N ALA A 107 13.64 -12.25 -12.32
CA ALA A 107 15.06 -12.41 -11.99
C ALA A 107 15.54 -11.36 -11.00
N GLY A 108 15.03 -10.12 -11.12
CA GLY A 108 15.41 -8.98 -10.31
C GLY A 108 14.85 -8.95 -8.89
N LEU A 109 15.27 -7.95 -8.13
CA LEU A 109 14.74 -7.63 -6.81
C LEU A 109 13.59 -6.60 -6.93
N PHE A 110 13.05 -6.17 -5.80
CA PHE A 110 12.17 -5.01 -5.71
C PHE A 110 12.67 -4.08 -4.60
N HIS A 111 12.21 -2.82 -4.63
CA HIS A 111 12.54 -1.83 -3.60
C HIS A 111 11.36 -0.88 -3.33
N SER A 112 11.43 -0.16 -2.21
CA SER A 112 10.34 0.69 -1.72
C SER A 112 9.96 1.87 -2.64
N GLY A 113 10.77 2.17 -3.65
CA GLY A 113 10.52 3.23 -4.62
C GLY A 113 10.27 2.71 -6.04
N LEU A 114 10.03 1.41 -6.25
CA LEU A 114 9.81 0.81 -7.58
C LEU A 114 8.38 1.06 -8.06
N THR A 115 8.08 2.32 -8.38
CA THR A 115 6.77 2.76 -8.84
C THR A 115 6.45 2.34 -10.27
N ALA A 116 7.47 2.01 -11.08
CA ALA A 116 7.31 1.60 -12.47
C ALA A 116 6.37 0.39 -12.61
N ASP A 117 6.47 -0.61 -11.74
CA ASP A 117 5.60 -1.79 -11.76
C ASP A 117 4.13 -1.41 -11.50
N VAL A 118 3.90 -0.57 -10.50
CA VAL A 118 2.54 -0.12 -10.15
C VAL A 118 1.96 0.76 -11.26
N ARG A 119 2.79 1.61 -11.84
CA ARG A 119 2.44 2.45 -13.01
C ARG A 119 1.98 1.56 -14.17
N HIS A 120 2.78 0.57 -14.53
CA HIS A 120 2.46 -0.37 -15.60
C HIS A 120 1.11 -1.09 -15.34
N VAL A 121 0.90 -1.60 -14.13
CA VAL A 121 -0.35 -2.26 -13.76
C VAL A 121 -1.55 -1.31 -13.89
N VAL A 122 -1.44 -0.07 -13.42
CA VAL A 122 -2.51 0.93 -13.53
C VAL A 122 -2.79 1.26 -14.99
N GLU A 123 -1.77 1.51 -15.80
CA GLU A 123 -1.90 1.86 -17.21
C GLU A 123 -2.45 0.69 -18.04
N GLU A 124 -2.04 -0.56 -17.76
CA GLU A 124 -2.60 -1.74 -18.43
C GLU A 124 -4.07 -1.96 -18.06
N LEU A 125 -4.46 -1.80 -16.80
CA LEU A 125 -5.85 -1.89 -16.36
C LEU A 125 -6.75 -0.85 -17.07
N ILE A 126 -6.22 0.34 -17.32
CA ILE A 126 -6.94 1.39 -18.08
C ILE A 126 -7.02 1.02 -19.56
N ALA A 127 -5.90 0.69 -20.18
CA ALA A 127 -5.81 0.55 -21.63
C ALA A 127 -6.42 -0.78 -22.13
N VAL A 128 -6.23 -1.89 -21.38
CA VAL A 128 -6.63 -3.23 -21.81
C VAL A 128 -7.99 -3.61 -21.24
N ASP A 129 -8.26 -3.29 -19.97
CA ASP A 129 -9.52 -3.64 -19.31
C ASP A 129 -10.60 -2.58 -19.44
N GLY A 130 -10.25 -1.39 -19.96
CA GLY A 130 -11.17 -0.29 -20.16
C GLY A 130 -11.68 0.31 -18.84
N LEU A 131 -10.90 0.23 -17.76
CA LEU A 131 -11.31 0.76 -16.47
C LEU A 131 -11.25 2.29 -16.47
N THR A 132 -12.36 2.94 -16.14
CA THR A 132 -12.53 4.40 -16.24
C THR A 132 -12.37 5.14 -14.91
N ALA A 133 -12.38 4.42 -13.79
CA ALA A 133 -12.19 4.97 -12.46
C ALA A 133 -11.40 4.01 -11.58
N LEU A 134 -10.19 4.42 -11.16
CA LEU A 134 -9.28 3.64 -10.32
C LEU A 134 -8.84 4.42 -9.08
N GLY A 135 -8.73 3.70 -7.96
CA GLY A 135 -7.95 4.13 -6.81
C GLY A 135 -6.74 3.20 -6.61
N VAL A 136 -5.67 3.72 -6.04
CA VAL A 136 -4.52 2.93 -5.58
C VAL A 136 -4.41 3.10 -4.07
N ALA A 137 -4.45 2.01 -3.31
CA ALA A 137 -4.27 2.03 -1.87
C ALA A 137 -3.06 1.19 -1.46
N GLY A 138 -2.26 1.69 -0.51
CA GLY A 138 -1.08 0.99 -0.04
C GLY A 138 -0.91 1.06 1.47
N TYR A 139 -0.28 0.02 2.02
CA TYR A 139 0.05 -0.10 3.43
C TYR A 139 1.55 -0.06 3.63
N SER A 140 2.03 0.76 4.57
CA SER A 140 3.45 0.85 4.92
C SER A 140 4.32 1.16 3.68
N LEU A 141 5.19 0.24 3.26
CA LEU A 141 5.96 0.32 2.01
C LEU A 141 5.03 0.52 0.79
N GLY A 142 3.92 -0.21 0.70
CA GLY A 142 2.92 -0.04 -0.36
C GLY A 142 2.29 1.36 -0.36
N GLY A 143 2.13 1.97 0.84
CA GLY A 143 1.68 3.34 1.00
C GLY A 143 2.70 4.36 0.48
N ASN A 144 3.98 4.12 0.72
CA ASN A 144 5.06 4.91 0.11
C ASN A 144 5.02 4.83 -1.42
N LEU A 145 4.84 3.61 -1.99
CA LEU A 145 4.72 3.43 -3.43
C LEU A 145 3.52 4.19 -4.01
N ALA A 146 2.36 4.13 -3.37
CA ALA A 146 1.16 4.83 -3.83
C ALA A 146 1.36 6.36 -3.87
N LEU A 147 1.90 6.95 -2.79
CA LEU A 147 2.18 8.38 -2.72
C LEU A 147 3.29 8.81 -3.66
N LYS A 148 4.36 8.01 -3.77
CA LYS A 148 5.47 8.29 -4.69
C LYS A 148 5.00 8.25 -6.14
N LEU A 149 4.20 7.26 -6.54
CA LEU A 149 3.59 7.19 -7.86
C LEU A 149 2.75 8.43 -8.16
N ALA A 150 1.90 8.86 -7.22
CA ALA A 150 1.09 10.06 -7.37
C ALA A 150 1.94 11.34 -7.54
N GLY A 151 3.02 11.47 -6.77
CA GLY A 151 3.95 12.59 -6.89
C GLY A 151 4.79 12.56 -8.17
N GLU A 152 5.15 11.37 -8.67
CA GLU A 152 5.88 11.20 -9.93
C GLU A 152 4.99 11.46 -11.16
N TYR A 153 3.71 11.13 -11.10
CA TYR A 153 2.76 11.54 -12.13
C TYR A 153 2.58 13.06 -12.17
N ALA A 154 2.67 13.72 -11.02
CA ALA A 154 2.40 15.16 -10.90
C ALA A 154 1.09 15.54 -11.61
N GLY A 155 1.13 16.46 -12.56
CA GLY A 155 -0.03 16.85 -13.37
C GLY A 155 -0.34 15.95 -14.58
N GLN A 156 0.37 14.83 -14.73
CA GLN A 156 0.26 13.92 -15.88
C GLN A 156 -0.38 12.57 -15.50
N ALA A 157 -1.05 12.48 -14.37
CA ALA A 157 -1.76 11.25 -14.00
C ALA A 157 -2.85 10.92 -15.02
N PRO A 158 -3.03 9.62 -15.38
CA PRO A 158 -4.18 9.22 -16.19
C PRO A 158 -5.48 9.70 -15.58
N GLU A 159 -6.41 10.21 -16.40
CA GLU A 159 -7.70 10.71 -15.89
C GLU A 159 -8.46 9.65 -15.09
N ALA A 160 -8.35 8.39 -15.47
CA ALA A 160 -8.97 7.27 -14.77
C ALA A 160 -8.39 7.04 -13.35
N LEU A 161 -7.17 7.51 -13.03
CA LEU A 161 -6.62 7.42 -11.68
C LEU A 161 -7.19 8.55 -10.81
N ARG A 162 -8.22 8.24 -10.04
CA ARG A 162 -9.04 9.21 -9.30
C ARG A 162 -8.54 9.52 -7.90
N ALA A 163 -7.89 8.57 -7.23
CA ALA A 163 -7.44 8.76 -5.85
C ALA A 163 -6.28 7.83 -5.50
N VAL A 164 -5.48 8.23 -4.52
CA VAL A 164 -4.51 7.35 -3.84
C VAL A 164 -4.73 7.37 -2.34
N CYS A 165 -4.51 6.23 -1.68
CA CYS A 165 -4.65 6.09 -0.23
C CYS A 165 -3.40 5.43 0.35
N ALA A 166 -2.93 5.89 1.48
CA ALA A 166 -1.74 5.36 2.14
C ALA A 166 -1.98 5.22 3.65
N VAL A 167 -1.82 4.00 4.17
CA VAL A 167 -1.97 3.69 5.60
C VAL A 167 -0.61 3.41 6.20
N SER A 168 -0.24 4.14 7.25
CA SER A 168 1.08 4.11 7.90
C SER A 168 2.25 4.12 6.89
N PRO A 169 2.25 5.02 5.87
CA PRO A 169 3.25 4.97 4.81
C PRO A 169 4.63 5.37 5.32
N ILE A 170 5.66 4.65 4.88
CA ILE A 170 7.07 4.95 5.21
C ILE A 170 7.61 6.09 4.34
N ILE A 171 6.98 7.27 4.37
CA ILE A 171 7.27 8.39 3.46
C ILE A 171 8.69 8.95 3.58
N GLU A 172 9.36 8.72 4.72
CA GLU A 172 10.77 9.04 4.95
C GLU A 172 11.48 7.77 5.45
N ILE A 173 11.94 6.95 4.51
CA ILE A 173 12.40 5.58 4.77
C ILE A 173 13.55 5.54 5.77
N SER A 174 14.54 6.45 5.65
CA SER A 174 15.69 6.50 6.56
C SER A 174 15.26 6.64 8.03
N GLN A 175 14.25 7.48 8.30
CA GLN A 175 13.73 7.65 9.66
C GLN A 175 13.00 6.41 10.16
N CYS A 176 12.23 5.74 9.29
CA CYS A 176 11.54 4.51 9.63
C CYS A 176 12.53 3.37 9.92
N VAL A 177 13.60 3.23 9.14
CA VAL A 177 14.64 2.22 9.39
C VAL A 177 15.36 2.52 10.71
N ARG A 178 15.72 3.78 10.99
CA ARG A 178 16.30 4.15 12.30
C ARG A 178 15.36 3.88 13.48
N ALA A 179 14.06 4.10 13.31
CA ALA A 179 13.08 3.76 14.33
C ALA A 179 12.99 2.25 14.53
N LEU A 180 13.02 1.47 13.44
CA LEU A 180 13.01 0.01 13.49
C LEU A 180 14.26 -0.55 14.20
N GLU A 181 15.40 0.13 14.13
CA GLU A 181 16.66 -0.24 14.82
C GLU A 181 16.66 0.04 16.33
N ARG A 182 15.63 0.71 16.88
CA ARG A 182 15.51 0.94 18.33
C ARG A 182 15.29 -0.37 19.09
N PRO A 183 15.80 -0.50 20.33
CA PRO A 183 15.68 -1.73 21.14
C PRO A 183 14.25 -2.25 21.27
N GLY A 184 13.26 -1.36 21.40
CA GLY A 184 11.84 -1.72 21.49
C GLY A 184 11.27 -2.42 20.25
N ASN A 185 11.96 -2.34 19.11
CA ASN A 185 11.52 -2.86 17.82
C ASN A 185 12.28 -4.12 17.37
N VAL A 186 13.13 -4.69 18.21
CA VAL A 186 13.99 -5.84 17.86
C VAL A 186 13.20 -7.03 17.30
N LEU A 187 11.99 -7.29 17.80
CA LEU A 187 11.13 -8.38 17.30
C LEU A 187 10.63 -8.13 15.89
N TYR A 188 10.23 -6.90 15.58
CA TYR A 188 9.82 -6.51 14.22
C TYR A 188 11.00 -6.62 13.26
N GLN A 189 12.15 -6.06 13.65
CA GLN A 189 13.38 -6.12 12.86
C GLN A 189 13.79 -7.57 12.56
N TRP A 190 13.84 -8.41 13.60
CA TRP A 190 14.15 -9.83 13.45
C TRP A 190 13.19 -10.53 12.47
N ASN A 191 11.88 -10.27 12.60
CA ASN A 191 10.89 -10.87 11.71
C ASN A 191 11.06 -10.42 10.26
N PHE A 192 11.28 -9.12 10.01
CA PHE A 192 11.54 -8.61 8.67
C PHE A 192 12.80 -9.21 8.06
N VAL A 193 13.90 -9.24 8.79
CA VAL A 193 15.18 -9.82 8.32
C VAL A 193 15.05 -11.31 8.05
N LYS A 194 14.36 -12.06 8.92
CA LYS A 194 14.09 -13.49 8.73
C LYS A 194 13.37 -13.74 7.41
N ASP A 195 12.34 -12.94 7.09
CA ASP A 195 11.56 -13.11 5.88
C ASP A 195 12.29 -12.64 4.63
N LEU A 196 13.10 -11.58 4.70
CA LEU A 196 14.02 -11.16 3.62
C LEU A 196 15.00 -12.27 3.29
N LYS A 197 15.66 -12.87 4.30
CA LYS A 197 16.57 -14.00 4.13
C LYS A 197 15.87 -15.22 3.51
N ARG A 198 14.67 -15.55 3.99
CA ARG A 198 13.89 -16.67 3.44
C ARG A 198 13.57 -16.44 1.97
N ARG A 199 13.20 -15.21 1.59
CA ARG A 199 12.93 -14.83 0.20
C ARG A 199 14.16 -14.97 -0.67
N MET A 200 15.31 -14.46 -0.24
CA MET A 200 16.57 -14.61 -0.99
C MET A 200 16.94 -16.07 -1.22
N ARG A 201 16.81 -16.94 -0.19
CA ARG A 201 17.05 -18.37 -0.34
C ARG A 201 16.06 -19.06 -1.28
N ARG A 202 14.76 -18.64 -1.28
CA ARG A 202 13.78 -19.15 -2.25
C ARG A 202 14.11 -18.68 -3.66
N LYS A 203 14.52 -17.43 -3.81
CA LYS A 203 14.88 -16.84 -5.09
C LYS A 203 16.07 -17.59 -5.72
N ASP A 204 17.08 -17.92 -4.95
CA ASP A 204 18.26 -18.68 -5.42
C ASP A 204 17.91 -20.07 -5.97
N ARG A 205 16.79 -20.68 -5.53
CA ARG A 205 16.31 -21.95 -6.10
C ARG A 205 15.81 -21.82 -7.54
N PHE A 206 15.29 -20.66 -7.91
CA PHE A 206 14.80 -20.39 -9.26
C PHE A 206 15.86 -19.71 -10.15
N TRP A 207 16.77 -18.99 -9.53
CA TRP A 207 17.82 -18.20 -10.18
C TRP A 207 19.18 -18.48 -9.53
N PRO A 208 19.72 -19.72 -9.67
CA PRO A 208 20.92 -20.13 -8.95
C PRO A 208 22.13 -19.26 -9.27
N GLY A 209 22.82 -18.79 -8.23
CA GLY A 209 24.03 -17.99 -8.35
C GLY A 209 23.85 -16.56 -8.84
N LEU A 210 22.60 -16.09 -9.03
CA LEU A 210 22.35 -14.70 -9.43
C LEU A 210 22.74 -13.72 -8.33
N PHE A 211 22.62 -14.12 -7.06
CA PHE A 211 22.99 -13.32 -5.89
C PHE A 211 23.99 -14.07 -5.01
N ASP A 212 25.00 -13.35 -4.52
CA ASP A 212 25.93 -13.90 -3.52
C ASP A 212 25.23 -14.03 -2.15
N LEU A 213 24.91 -15.25 -1.77
CA LEU A 213 24.26 -15.53 -0.47
C LEU A 213 25.26 -15.71 0.69
N THR A 214 26.58 -15.64 0.47
CA THR A 214 27.60 -15.86 1.52
C THR A 214 27.48 -14.86 2.67
N LYS A 215 27.00 -13.64 2.39
CA LYS A 215 26.77 -12.57 3.38
C LYS A 215 25.46 -12.71 4.12
N LEU A 216 24.50 -13.48 3.59
CA LEU A 216 23.11 -13.48 4.03
C LEU A 216 22.95 -13.85 5.51
N ASP A 217 23.72 -14.84 5.99
CA ASP A 217 23.60 -15.31 7.37
C ASP A 217 24.10 -14.29 8.41
N ARG A 218 24.98 -13.40 8.02
CA ARG A 218 25.54 -12.36 8.91
C ARG A 218 24.61 -11.15 9.08
N ILE A 219 23.67 -10.93 8.16
CA ILE A 219 22.73 -9.82 8.19
C ILE A 219 21.83 -9.91 9.43
N ARG A 220 21.69 -8.82 10.17
CA ARG A 220 20.88 -8.70 11.41
C ARG A 220 19.84 -7.59 11.31
N THR A 221 20.03 -6.62 10.42
CA THR A 221 19.13 -5.46 10.26
C THR A 221 18.64 -5.35 8.81
N VAL A 222 17.51 -4.63 8.63
CA VAL A 222 16.99 -4.29 7.29
C VAL A 222 18.02 -3.44 6.54
N ARG A 223 18.69 -2.50 7.22
CA ARG A 223 19.76 -1.68 6.65
C ARG A 223 20.90 -2.53 6.09
N GLU A 224 21.39 -3.51 6.86
CA GLU A 224 22.44 -4.41 6.38
C GLU A 224 22.00 -5.23 5.15
N PHE A 225 20.72 -5.58 5.06
CA PHE A 225 20.17 -6.24 3.90
C PHE A 225 20.16 -5.30 2.68
N ASP A 226 19.70 -4.08 2.88
CA ASP A 226 19.64 -3.09 1.81
C ASP A 226 21.03 -2.67 1.32
N GLU A 227 22.00 -2.57 2.23
CA GLU A 227 23.39 -2.30 1.89
C GLU A 227 24.03 -3.45 1.10
N ALA A 228 23.69 -4.70 1.44
CA ALA A 228 24.30 -5.87 0.81
C ALA A 228 23.65 -6.24 -0.54
N TYR A 229 22.34 -5.99 -0.70
CA TYR A 229 21.57 -6.48 -1.85
C TYR A 229 20.79 -5.38 -2.58
N THR A 230 19.92 -4.62 -1.88
CA THR A 230 19.01 -3.70 -2.55
C THR A 230 19.76 -2.54 -3.22
N ALA A 231 20.64 -1.87 -2.49
CA ALA A 231 21.35 -0.71 -3.00
C ALA A 231 22.25 -1.07 -4.19
N PRO A 232 23.17 -2.05 -4.10
CA PRO A 232 24.04 -2.39 -5.22
C PRO A 232 23.28 -2.93 -6.43
N TYR A 233 22.20 -3.70 -6.23
CA TYR A 233 21.44 -4.26 -7.34
C TYR A 233 20.79 -3.16 -8.20
N PHE A 234 20.28 -2.12 -7.58
CA PHE A 234 19.62 -1.01 -8.29
C PHE A 234 20.52 0.18 -8.60
N GLY A 235 21.84 0.08 -8.36
CA GLY A 235 22.80 1.13 -8.65
C GLY A 235 22.68 2.35 -7.73
N PHE A 236 22.16 2.17 -6.52
CA PHE A 236 22.26 3.17 -5.45
C PHE A 236 23.66 3.14 -4.85
N LYS A 237 24.14 4.27 -4.40
CA LYS A 237 25.48 4.42 -3.78
C LYS A 237 25.60 3.55 -2.52
N ASP A 238 24.59 3.60 -1.68
CA ASP A 238 24.47 2.91 -0.39
C ASP A 238 22.99 2.84 0.03
N ALA A 239 22.70 2.27 1.19
CA ALA A 239 21.33 2.19 1.71
C ALA A 239 20.71 3.58 1.98
N GLU A 240 21.49 4.58 2.40
CA GLU A 240 20.96 5.94 2.65
C GLU A 240 20.59 6.66 1.33
N ASP A 241 21.35 6.50 0.25
CA ASP A 241 20.99 6.99 -1.08
C ASP A 241 19.71 6.30 -1.59
N TYR A 242 19.61 4.99 -1.38
CA TYR A 242 18.39 4.25 -1.67
C TYR A 242 17.20 4.82 -0.88
N TYR A 243 17.30 4.95 0.42
CA TYR A 243 16.22 5.47 1.26
C TYR A 243 15.81 6.88 0.85
N HIS A 244 16.78 7.75 0.59
CA HIS A 244 16.50 9.11 0.13
C HIS A 244 15.71 9.09 -1.18
N ARG A 245 16.20 8.42 -2.22
CA ARG A 245 15.61 8.42 -3.56
C ARG A 245 14.29 7.65 -3.65
N ALA A 246 14.12 6.63 -2.80
CA ALA A 246 12.91 5.80 -2.76
C ALA A 246 11.76 6.43 -1.94
N SER A 247 12.05 7.39 -1.07
CA SER A 247 11.06 8.04 -0.20
C SER A 247 10.07 8.89 -0.99
N ALA A 248 8.77 8.73 -0.73
CA ALA A 248 7.71 9.56 -1.30
C ALA A 248 7.85 11.04 -0.91
N MET A 249 8.51 11.33 0.22
CA MET A 249 8.78 12.68 0.68
C MET A 249 9.49 13.56 -0.36
N ARG A 250 10.23 12.96 -1.28
CA ARG A 250 10.94 13.68 -2.37
C ARG A 250 10.02 14.24 -3.46
N VAL A 251 8.77 13.79 -3.49
CA VAL A 251 7.80 14.14 -4.54
C VAL A 251 6.39 14.44 -4.00
N VAL A 252 6.20 14.40 -2.68
CA VAL A 252 4.88 14.55 -2.05
C VAL A 252 4.24 15.92 -2.34
N ASP A 253 5.04 16.96 -2.49
CA ASP A 253 4.63 18.32 -2.86
C ASP A 253 4.07 18.41 -4.30
N ARG A 254 4.37 17.40 -5.14
CA ARG A 254 3.93 17.33 -6.55
C ARG A 254 2.63 16.57 -6.73
N ILE A 255 2.07 15.99 -5.69
CA ILE A 255 0.79 15.26 -5.78
C ILE A 255 -0.31 16.23 -6.24
N ARG A 256 -1.03 15.86 -7.30
CA ARG A 256 -2.12 16.65 -7.90
C ARG A 256 -3.44 15.88 -7.98
N ILE A 257 -3.44 14.60 -7.63
CA ILE A 257 -4.65 13.79 -7.50
C ILE A 257 -5.03 13.70 -6.02
N PRO A 258 -6.32 13.52 -5.69
CA PRO A 258 -6.76 13.33 -4.31
C PRO A 258 -5.98 12.21 -3.60
N ALA A 259 -5.39 12.53 -2.47
CA ALA A 259 -4.55 11.61 -1.71
C ALA A 259 -4.99 11.57 -0.24
N LEU A 260 -5.22 10.36 0.28
CA LEU A 260 -5.50 10.12 1.69
C LEU A 260 -4.25 9.55 2.37
N ILE A 261 -3.83 10.16 3.46
CA ILE A 261 -2.79 9.62 4.35
C ILE A 261 -3.43 9.34 5.71
N ILE A 262 -3.33 8.11 6.18
CA ILE A 262 -3.72 7.68 7.53
C ILE A 262 -2.44 7.30 8.27
N ALA A 263 -2.10 8.02 9.32
CA ALA A 263 -0.92 7.81 10.16
C ALA A 263 -1.29 7.77 11.64
N ALA A 264 -0.49 7.09 12.45
CA ALA A 264 -0.66 7.04 13.89
C ALA A 264 0.57 7.64 14.59
N GLU A 265 0.34 8.49 15.61
CA GLU A 265 1.41 9.08 16.42
C GLU A 265 2.12 8.01 17.28
N ASP A 266 1.42 6.92 17.59
CA ASP A 266 1.96 5.81 18.38
C ASP A 266 2.50 4.65 17.52
N ASP A 267 2.71 4.86 16.20
CA ASP A 267 3.29 3.81 15.34
C ASP A 267 4.69 3.43 15.82
N PRO A 268 4.99 2.15 16.08
CA PRO A 268 6.26 1.73 16.67
C PRO A 268 7.48 2.09 15.83
N PHE A 269 7.36 2.14 14.50
CA PHE A 269 8.51 2.33 13.59
C PHE A 269 8.25 3.24 12.38
N VAL A 270 7.10 3.89 12.32
CA VAL A 270 6.87 5.00 11.39
C VAL A 270 6.71 6.28 12.19
N PRO A 271 7.77 7.11 12.31
CA PRO A 271 7.69 8.39 13.01
C PRO A 271 6.62 9.30 12.42
N SER A 272 5.93 10.06 13.26
CA SER A 272 4.83 10.94 12.83
C SER A 272 5.30 12.29 12.28
N GLU A 273 6.49 12.73 12.64
CA GLU A 273 7.03 14.06 12.30
C GLU A 273 7.04 14.34 10.78
N PRO A 274 7.40 13.38 9.90
CA PRO A 274 7.37 13.61 8.46
C PRO A 274 5.98 13.95 7.90
N PHE A 275 4.90 13.60 8.57
CA PHE A 275 3.55 13.93 8.11
C PHE A 275 3.12 15.37 8.41
N HIS A 276 3.83 16.06 9.32
CA HIS A 276 3.51 17.41 9.75
C HIS A 276 4.31 18.52 9.05
N VAL A 277 5.13 18.15 8.06
CA VAL A 277 5.90 19.15 7.30
C VAL A 277 5.02 19.84 6.24
N ALA A 278 5.40 21.06 5.88
CA ALA A 278 4.64 21.94 4.98
C ALA A 278 4.35 21.30 3.61
N SER A 279 5.25 20.48 3.08
CA SER A 279 5.03 19.77 1.79
C SER A 279 3.88 18.76 1.83
N VAL A 280 3.50 18.28 3.02
CA VAL A 280 2.35 17.42 3.25
C VAL A 280 1.13 18.25 3.64
N THR A 281 1.24 19.06 4.69
CA THR A 281 0.10 19.76 5.30
C THR A 281 -0.46 20.91 4.47
N ASN A 282 0.35 21.52 3.61
CA ASN A 282 -0.07 22.62 2.74
C ASN A 282 -0.44 22.15 1.32
N ASN A 283 -0.34 20.85 1.01
CA ASN A 283 -0.79 20.35 -0.28
C ASN A 283 -2.32 20.18 -0.28
N PRO A 284 -3.08 20.94 -1.08
CA PRO A 284 -4.55 20.92 -1.06
C PRO A 284 -5.13 19.58 -1.53
N ASN A 285 -4.34 18.75 -2.19
CA ASN A 285 -4.77 17.43 -2.65
C ASN A 285 -4.57 16.34 -1.58
N ILE A 286 -3.90 16.64 -0.47
CA ILE A 286 -3.64 15.65 0.59
C ILE A 286 -4.61 15.86 1.75
N THR A 287 -5.35 14.80 2.07
CA THR A 287 -6.13 14.69 3.32
C THR A 287 -5.31 13.82 4.29
N LEU A 288 -4.90 14.41 5.41
CA LEU A 288 -4.13 13.73 6.46
C LEU A 288 -5.02 13.40 7.66
N PHE A 289 -5.09 12.13 8.04
CA PHE A 289 -5.58 11.68 9.34
C PHE A 289 -4.39 11.28 10.22
N ALA A 290 -3.92 12.18 11.06
CA ALA A 290 -2.95 11.90 12.12
C ALA A 290 -3.71 11.46 13.37
N CYS A 291 -3.80 10.16 13.61
CA CYS A 291 -4.51 9.58 14.74
C CYS A 291 -3.56 9.44 15.93
N ARG A 292 -4.00 9.81 17.14
CA ARG A 292 -3.22 9.65 18.36
C ARG A 292 -2.82 8.19 18.62
N HIS A 293 -3.72 7.27 18.26
CA HIS A 293 -3.52 5.83 18.37
C HIS A 293 -3.78 5.20 17.00
N GLY A 294 -3.25 4.02 16.75
CA GLY A 294 -3.43 3.32 15.46
C GLY A 294 -2.45 2.18 15.28
N GLY A 295 -1.30 2.27 15.92
CA GLY A 295 -0.19 1.35 15.69
C GLY A 295 0.22 1.31 14.22
N HIS A 296 0.98 0.29 13.83
CA HIS A 296 1.40 0.15 12.44
C HIS A 296 0.34 -0.57 11.59
N CYS A 297 -0.32 0.16 10.70
CA CYS A 297 -1.34 -0.35 9.77
C CYS A 297 -2.55 -1.02 10.45
N ALA A 298 -2.77 -0.86 11.74
CA ALA A 298 -3.78 -1.60 12.49
C ALA A 298 -5.11 -0.86 12.57
N PHE A 299 -5.15 0.33 13.16
CA PHE A 299 -6.34 1.18 13.31
C PHE A 299 -7.60 0.40 13.71
N VAL A 300 -7.48 -0.38 14.81
CA VAL A 300 -8.56 -1.23 15.30
C VAL A 300 -9.43 -0.47 16.29
N GLY A 301 -10.65 -0.18 15.89
CA GLY A 301 -11.72 0.38 16.70
C GLY A 301 -12.64 -0.68 17.31
N PRO A 302 -13.71 -0.26 17.99
CA PRO A 302 -14.79 -1.15 18.39
C PRO A 302 -15.44 -1.79 17.18
N ALA A 303 -15.66 -3.09 17.22
CA ALA A 303 -16.46 -3.81 16.22
C ALA A 303 -17.95 -3.60 16.54
N ALA A 304 -18.79 -3.39 15.52
CA ALA A 304 -20.24 -3.24 15.70
C ALA A 304 -21.00 -3.80 14.48
N GLY A 305 -21.94 -4.69 14.73
CA GLY A 305 -22.72 -5.30 13.65
C GLY A 305 -21.82 -6.08 12.68
N ASP A 306 -21.91 -5.75 11.41
CA ASP A 306 -21.08 -6.33 10.34
C ASP A 306 -19.67 -5.67 10.23
N ASP A 307 -19.40 -4.60 10.98
CA ASP A 307 -18.09 -3.93 11.01
C ASP A 307 -17.13 -4.65 11.96
N ASP A 308 -16.03 -5.12 11.42
CA ASP A 308 -14.98 -5.82 12.16
C ASP A 308 -14.03 -4.89 12.95
N GLY A 309 -14.26 -3.57 12.88
CA GLY A 309 -13.52 -2.53 13.59
C GLY A 309 -12.21 -2.12 12.93
N TYR A 310 -11.84 -2.64 11.76
CA TYR A 310 -10.65 -2.18 11.01
C TYR A 310 -10.98 -0.91 10.23
N TRP A 311 -10.96 0.21 10.94
CA TRP A 311 -11.44 1.52 10.50
C TRP A 311 -10.75 2.03 9.22
N ALA A 312 -9.42 1.92 9.12
CA ALA A 312 -8.67 2.44 7.96
C ALA A 312 -9.12 1.81 6.62
N GLU A 313 -9.57 0.55 6.65
CA GLU A 313 -10.07 -0.14 5.45
C GLU A 313 -11.38 0.50 4.94
N GLY A 314 -12.27 0.89 5.84
CA GLY A 314 -13.49 1.63 5.52
C GLY A 314 -13.17 3.01 4.94
N GLN A 315 -12.22 3.73 5.55
CA GLN A 315 -11.80 5.06 5.09
C GLN A 315 -11.22 5.04 3.67
N ILE A 316 -10.43 4.00 3.33
CA ILE A 316 -9.94 3.81 1.96
C ILE A 316 -11.11 3.70 0.98
N VAL A 317 -12.06 2.83 1.29
CA VAL A 317 -13.22 2.57 0.40
C VAL A 317 -14.07 3.83 0.25
N ASP A 318 -14.37 4.53 1.34
CA ASP A 318 -15.15 5.76 1.32
C ASP A 318 -14.45 6.89 0.56
N PHE A 319 -13.13 7.03 0.73
CA PHE A 319 -12.34 8.02 0.01
C PHE A 319 -12.32 7.76 -1.50
N VAL A 320 -12.02 6.53 -1.91
CA VAL A 320 -12.00 6.16 -3.32
C VAL A 320 -13.39 6.31 -3.95
N THR A 321 -14.46 5.90 -3.26
CA THR A 321 -15.84 6.09 -3.73
C THR A 321 -16.14 7.57 -4.00
N ARG A 322 -15.77 8.47 -3.07
CA ARG A 322 -16.01 9.91 -3.20
C ARG A 322 -15.40 10.51 -4.46
N TYR A 323 -14.20 10.09 -4.84
CA TYR A 323 -13.48 10.66 -5.98
C TYR A 323 -13.66 9.87 -7.28
N ALA A 324 -14.27 8.68 -7.21
CA ALA A 324 -14.59 7.86 -8.38
C ALA A 324 -15.81 8.37 -9.16
N VAL A 325 -16.74 9.07 -8.48
CA VAL A 325 -17.94 9.66 -9.10
C VAL A 325 -17.49 10.79 -10.03
N THR A 326 -17.77 10.66 -11.31
CA THR A 326 -17.47 11.71 -12.29
C THR A 326 -18.49 12.85 -12.19
N THR A 327 -18.09 14.07 -12.54
CA THR A 327 -18.96 15.25 -12.62
C THR A 327 -20.15 15.10 -13.59
N LYS A 328 -20.22 14.02 -14.36
CA LYS A 328 -21.41 13.64 -15.15
C LYS A 328 -22.54 13.13 -14.26
N ASP A 329 -22.20 12.31 -13.25
CA ASP A 329 -23.23 11.75 -12.33
C ASP A 329 -23.85 12.81 -11.42
N THR A 330 -23.08 13.87 -11.08
CA THR A 330 -23.59 14.99 -10.29
C THR A 330 -24.60 15.86 -11.06
N ARG A 331 -24.43 16.04 -12.38
CA ARG A 331 -25.39 16.80 -13.21
C ARG A 331 -26.71 16.06 -13.38
N ASP A 332 -26.68 14.74 -13.52
CA ASP A 332 -27.90 13.95 -13.64
C ASP A 332 -28.69 13.88 -12.32
N THR A 333 -27.99 13.97 -11.18
CA THR A 333 -28.63 14.03 -9.85
C THR A 333 -29.24 15.41 -9.57
N GLU A 334 -28.60 16.50 -9.98
CA GLU A 334 -29.15 17.87 -9.85
C GLU A 334 -30.35 18.09 -10.79
N VAL A 335 -30.30 17.57 -12.02
CA VAL A 335 -31.44 17.65 -12.97
C VAL A 335 -32.62 16.81 -12.51
N GLN A 336 -32.41 15.67 -11.84
CA GLN A 336 -33.54 14.92 -11.25
C GLN A 336 -34.15 15.60 -10.01
N THR A 337 -33.36 16.37 -9.28
CA THR A 337 -33.86 17.09 -8.10
C THR A 337 -34.68 18.35 -8.50
N GLU A 338 -34.36 18.99 -9.62
CA GLU A 338 -35.12 20.12 -10.15
C GLU A 338 -36.45 19.70 -10.82
N LEU A 339 -36.55 18.46 -11.34
CA LEU A 339 -37.79 17.94 -11.96
C LEU A 339 -38.82 17.42 -10.95
N VAL A 340 -38.53 17.42 -9.67
CA VAL A 340 -39.46 16.99 -8.57
C VAL A 340 -40.03 18.20 -7.79
N GLN A 341 -39.68 19.43 -8.17
CA GLN A 341 -40.16 20.65 -7.51
C GLN A 341 -41.12 21.54 -8.35
N ASP A 342 -41.69 21.00 -9.46
CA ASP A 342 -42.80 21.65 -10.20
C ASP A 342 -44.12 20.88 -10.10
#